data_80f73bf32b56cbee515e2109c60aa682
#
_entry.id   80f73bf32b56cbee515e2109c60aa682
#
_cell.length_a   1.000
_cell.length_b   1.000
_cell.length_c   1.000
_cell.angle_alpha   90.00
_cell.angle_beta   90.00
_cell.angle_gamma   90.00
#
_symmetry.space_group_name_H-M   'P 1'
#
loop_
_entity.id
_entity.type
_entity.pdbx_description
1 polymer ?
#
loop_
_entity_poly.entity_id
_entity_poly.type
_entity_poly.pdbx_seq_one_letter_code
_entity_poly.pdbx_strand_id
1 'polypeptide(L)'
;MSLSKLDITVVGAGIFGLWQAFEFARRGHSVTLREAMPEAESGGSSRFAGAMLAPYCEGESAPEVVKQLGLEGLERWKAAFGHVTQKGSLVVAPARDMTELRRFARMTEGHRSVDQQTIGELEPDLAGRFGAGLFFPTEGHVSTR
;
A
#
# COMPACT_ATOMS: atom_id res chain seq x y z
N MET A 1 -1.39 26.03 23.13
CA MET A 1 -2.66 26.59 22.62
C MET A 1 -3.58 25.42 22.33
N SER A 2 -4.71 25.30 23.06
CA SER A 2 -5.74 24.30 22.72
C SER A 2 -6.44 24.76 21.45
N LEU A 3 -6.38 23.95 20.39
CA LEU A 3 -7.15 24.19 19.19
C LEU A 3 -8.65 24.11 19.56
N SER A 4 -9.43 25.09 19.15
CA SER A 4 -10.89 25.05 19.33
C SER A 4 -11.46 23.85 18.60
N LYS A 5 -12.40 23.15 19.25
CA LYS A 5 -13.12 22.05 18.63
C LYS A 5 -13.95 22.58 17.45
N LEU A 6 -13.81 21.96 16.29
CA LEU A 6 -14.53 22.31 15.07
C LEU A 6 -15.56 21.22 14.75
N ASP A 7 -16.65 21.60 14.10
CA ASP A 7 -17.59 20.69 13.45
C ASP A 7 -17.21 20.59 11.95
N ILE A 8 -16.81 19.40 11.53
CA ILE A 8 -16.25 19.14 10.19
C ILE A 8 -17.14 18.15 9.46
N THR A 9 -17.56 18.48 8.26
CA THR A 9 -18.21 17.52 7.36
C THR A 9 -17.24 17.10 6.28
N VAL A 10 -17.01 15.79 6.18
CA VAL A 10 -16.24 15.16 5.10
C VAL A 10 -17.23 14.52 4.14
N VAL A 11 -17.11 14.83 2.85
CA VAL A 11 -17.98 14.29 1.80
C VAL A 11 -17.20 13.28 0.96
N GLY A 12 -17.71 12.05 0.91
CA GLY A 12 -17.10 10.90 0.25
C GLY A 12 -16.35 10.00 1.25
N ALA A 13 -16.77 8.73 1.33
CA ALA A 13 -16.18 7.72 2.21
C ALA A 13 -15.18 6.80 1.47
N GLY A 14 -14.58 7.26 0.37
CA GLY A 14 -13.39 6.63 -0.18
C GLY A 14 -12.20 6.76 0.78
N ILE A 15 -11.09 6.07 0.49
CA ILE A 15 -9.92 6.00 1.40
C ILE A 15 -9.41 7.40 1.81
N PHE A 16 -9.45 8.36 0.90
CA PHE A 16 -9.00 9.72 1.20
C PHE A 16 -9.92 10.41 2.23
N GLY A 17 -11.25 10.32 2.03
CA GLY A 17 -12.21 10.91 2.96
C GLY A 17 -12.22 10.23 4.32
N LEU A 18 -12.13 8.90 4.34
CA LEU A 18 -12.01 8.12 5.59
C LEU A 18 -10.77 8.52 6.38
N TRP A 19 -9.63 8.68 5.72
CA TRP A 19 -8.39 9.08 6.36
C TRP A 19 -8.46 10.50 6.93
N GLN A 20 -9.06 11.45 6.19
CA GLN A 20 -9.29 12.80 6.68
C GLN A 20 -10.22 12.81 7.90
N ALA A 21 -11.33 12.07 7.82
CA ALA A 21 -12.30 11.97 8.92
C ALA A 21 -11.64 11.39 10.18
N PHE A 22 -10.83 10.33 10.02
CA PHE A 22 -10.06 9.72 11.10
C PHE A 22 -9.08 10.72 11.74
N GLU A 23 -8.30 11.43 10.95
CA GLU A 23 -7.30 12.39 11.46
C GLU A 23 -7.96 13.56 12.19
N PHE A 24 -9.08 14.10 11.69
CA PHE A 24 -9.81 15.15 12.38
C PHE A 24 -10.43 14.65 13.68
N ALA A 25 -11.05 13.48 13.67
CA ALA A 25 -11.62 12.88 14.87
C ALA A 25 -10.55 12.62 15.94
N ARG A 26 -9.39 12.08 15.53
CA ARG A 26 -8.25 11.83 16.43
C ARG A 26 -7.69 13.12 17.06
N ARG A 27 -7.84 14.25 16.39
CA ARG A 27 -7.47 15.58 16.90
C ARG A 27 -8.54 16.22 17.77
N GLY A 28 -9.66 15.50 18.05
CA GLY A 28 -10.72 15.95 18.95
C GLY A 28 -11.80 16.80 18.32
N HIS A 29 -11.83 16.90 16.96
CA HIS A 29 -12.90 17.57 16.24
C HIS A 29 -14.18 16.72 16.21
N SER A 30 -15.34 17.35 16.00
CA SER A 30 -16.60 16.69 15.69
C SER A 30 -16.64 16.43 14.19
N VAL A 31 -16.78 15.17 13.77
CA VAL A 31 -16.70 14.82 12.34
C VAL A 31 -17.98 14.13 11.88
N THR A 32 -18.56 14.63 10.82
CA THR A 32 -19.65 13.99 10.08
C THR A 32 -19.11 13.51 8.74
N LEU A 33 -19.11 12.19 8.50
CA LEU A 33 -18.79 11.61 7.19
C LEU A 33 -20.09 11.38 6.41
N ARG A 34 -20.16 11.89 5.18
CA ARG A 34 -21.31 11.72 4.28
C ARG A 34 -20.87 10.95 3.04
N GLU A 35 -21.64 9.91 2.71
CA GLU A 35 -21.46 9.09 1.52
C GLU A 35 -22.76 9.01 0.75
N ALA A 36 -22.69 9.02 -0.58
CA ALA A 36 -23.85 8.95 -1.45
C ALA A 36 -24.47 7.54 -1.52
N MET A 37 -23.64 6.52 -1.32
CA MET A 37 -24.07 5.12 -1.38
C MET A 37 -24.51 4.62 0.01
N PRO A 38 -25.51 3.71 0.09
CA PRO A 38 -25.99 3.16 1.36
C PRO A 38 -24.89 2.46 2.18
N GLU A 39 -23.94 1.86 1.49
CA GLU A 39 -22.75 1.24 2.08
C GLU A 39 -21.53 2.04 1.63
N ALA A 40 -20.80 2.61 2.56
CA ALA A 40 -19.63 3.45 2.30
C ALA A 40 -18.59 2.79 1.37
N GLU A 41 -18.55 1.46 1.36
CA GLU A 41 -17.58 0.67 0.58
C GLU A 41 -18.08 0.31 -0.84
N SER A 42 -19.36 0.44 -1.13
CA SER A 42 -19.97 -0.20 -2.30
C SER A 42 -19.65 0.45 -3.64
N GLY A 43 -19.30 1.73 -3.66
CA GLY A 43 -19.05 2.48 -4.90
C GLY A 43 -17.63 3.03 -5.05
N GLY A 44 -16.83 3.01 -4.00
CA GLY A 44 -15.48 3.59 -4.03
C GLY A 44 -14.45 2.70 -4.73
N SER A 45 -13.54 3.30 -5.52
CA SER A 45 -12.43 2.59 -6.18
C SER A 45 -11.55 1.82 -5.20
N SER A 46 -11.46 2.27 -3.96
CA SER A 46 -10.70 1.61 -2.89
C SER A 46 -11.16 0.16 -2.64
N ARG A 47 -12.43 -0.15 -2.83
CA ARG A 47 -12.98 -1.52 -2.69
C ARG A 47 -12.36 -2.51 -3.68
N PHE A 48 -11.98 -2.03 -4.84
CA PHE A 48 -11.43 -2.84 -5.95
C PHE A 48 -9.91 -2.76 -6.03
N ALA A 49 -9.28 -2.01 -5.14
CA ALA A 49 -7.84 -1.87 -5.09
C ALA A 49 -7.19 -3.13 -4.51
N GLY A 50 -5.99 -3.46 -4.98
CA GLY A 50 -5.13 -4.47 -4.37
C GLY A 50 -4.59 -4.06 -3.00
N ALA A 51 -4.75 -2.77 -2.67
CA ALA A 51 -4.35 -2.14 -1.41
C ALA A 51 -2.91 -2.46 -0.96
N MET A 52 -2.02 -2.56 -1.92
CA MET A 52 -0.59 -2.70 -1.66
C MET A 52 -0.06 -1.41 -1.03
N LEU A 53 0.78 -1.58 -0.02
CA LEU A 53 1.61 -0.55 0.60
C LEU A 53 3.06 -0.85 0.21
N ALA A 54 3.39 -0.50 -1.03
CA ALA A 54 4.60 -0.92 -1.72
C ALA A 54 5.42 0.28 -2.24
N PRO A 55 5.91 1.16 -1.35
CA PRO A 55 6.55 2.43 -1.73
C PRO A 55 7.83 2.27 -2.53
N TYR A 56 8.58 1.20 -2.33
CA TYR A 56 9.82 0.95 -3.09
C TYR A 56 9.53 0.54 -4.53
N CYS A 57 8.46 -0.21 -4.78
CA CYS A 57 8.04 -0.59 -6.13
C CYS A 57 7.64 0.62 -6.98
N GLU A 58 7.17 1.71 -6.38
CA GLU A 58 6.85 2.96 -7.08
C GLU A 58 8.09 3.69 -7.64
N GLY A 59 9.29 3.38 -7.13
CA GLY A 59 10.54 4.04 -7.52
C GLY A 59 10.91 3.92 -9.00
N GLU A 60 10.28 2.99 -9.75
CA GLU A 60 10.48 2.88 -11.20
C GLU A 60 9.89 4.05 -11.97
N SER A 61 8.73 4.55 -11.55
CA SER A 61 7.93 5.49 -12.35
C SER A 61 7.54 6.77 -11.61
N ALA A 62 7.58 6.75 -10.29
CA ALA A 62 7.17 7.89 -9.48
C ALA A 62 8.34 8.75 -9.00
N PRO A 63 8.14 10.06 -8.78
CA PRO A 63 9.12 10.92 -8.14
C PRO A 63 9.51 10.41 -6.75
N GLU A 64 10.74 10.68 -6.31
CA GLU A 64 11.29 10.26 -5.00
C GLU A 64 10.38 10.62 -3.82
N VAL A 65 9.67 11.76 -3.89
CA VAL A 65 8.73 12.18 -2.85
C VAL A 65 7.60 11.18 -2.64
N VAL A 66 7.17 10.45 -3.68
CA VAL A 66 6.11 9.44 -3.57
C VAL A 66 6.57 8.26 -2.73
N LYS A 67 7.81 7.80 -2.94
CA LYS A 67 8.42 6.76 -2.12
C LYS A 67 8.54 7.20 -0.66
N GLN A 68 9.04 8.41 -0.41
CA GLN A 68 9.19 8.94 0.95
C GLN A 68 7.84 9.05 1.68
N LEU A 69 6.83 9.63 1.04
CA LEU A 69 5.47 9.70 1.59
C LEU A 69 4.85 8.32 1.75
N GLY A 70 5.15 7.38 0.87
CA GLY A 70 4.69 6.00 0.97
C GLY A 70 5.28 5.26 2.17
N LEU A 71 6.58 5.46 2.46
CA LEU A 71 7.24 4.91 3.67
C LEU A 71 6.62 5.49 4.94
N GLU A 72 6.41 6.80 5.00
CA GLU A 72 5.68 7.42 6.12
C GLU A 72 4.24 6.90 6.20
N GLY A 73 3.58 6.74 5.06
CA GLY A 73 2.22 6.21 4.94
C GLY A 73 2.10 4.81 5.53
N LEU A 74 3.05 3.92 5.24
CA LEU A 74 3.09 2.56 5.79
C LEU A 74 3.10 2.58 7.32
N GLU A 75 3.95 3.40 7.93
CA GLU A 75 4.02 3.53 9.39
C GLU A 75 2.73 4.16 9.98
N ARG A 76 2.14 5.13 9.29
CA ARG A 76 0.87 5.73 9.69
C ARG A 76 -0.28 4.72 9.63
N TRP A 77 -0.33 3.88 8.57
CA TRP A 77 -1.30 2.80 8.45
C TRP A 77 -1.19 1.82 9.60
N LYS A 78 0.01 1.37 9.95
CA LYS A 78 0.25 0.47 11.09
C LYS A 78 -0.24 1.09 12.40
N ALA A 79 0.10 2.35 12.62
CA ALA A 79 -0.27 3.06 13.85
C ALA A 79 -1.78 3.27 13.98
N ALA A 80 -2.48 3.50 12.86
CA ALA A 80 -3.90 3.82 12.85
C ALA A 80 -4.80 2.58 12.81
N PHE A 81 -4.42 1.54 12.08
CA PHE A 81 -5.32 0.48 11.69
C PHE A 81 -5.00 -0.89 12.29
N GLY A 82 -3.76 -1.14 12.71
CA GLY A 82 -3.36 -2.38 13.37
C GLY A 82 -3.46 -3.68 12.55
N HIS A 83 -4.02 -3.63 11.34
CA HIS A 83 -4.27 -4.77 10.47
C HIS A 83 -3.47 -4.70 9.15
N VAL A 84 -2.32 -4.05 9.18
CA VAL A 84 -1.38 -4.07 8.05
C VAL A 84 -0.63 -5.40 8.04
N THR A 85 -0.77 -6.15 6.96
CA THR A 85 0.02 -7.34 6.72
C THR A 85 1.34 -6.96 6.06
N GLN A 86 2.44 -7.02 6.80
CA GLN A 86 3.78 -6.69 6.30
C GLN A 86 4.59 -7.97 6.10
N LYS A 87 4.30 -8.67 5.01
CA LYS A 87 5.01 -9.89 4.60
C LYS A 87 5.90 -9.67 3.37
N GLY A 88 6.02 -8.44 2.92
CA GLY A 88 6.78 -8.07 1.74
C GLY A 88 5.98 -8.11 0.45
N SER A 89 6.62 -7.64 -0.62
CA SER A 89 6.15 -7.74 -2.00
C SER A 89 7.14 -8.56 -2.82
N LEU A 90 6.64 -9.41 -3.70
CA LEU A 90 7.43 -10.24 -4.59
C LEU A 90 7.18 -9.82 -6.04
N VAL A 91 8.21 -9.34 -6.70
CA VAL A 91 8.18 -8.99 -8.12
C VAL A 91 8.86 -10.10 -8.92
N VAL A 92 8.13 -10.70 -9.84
CA VAL A 92 8.61 -11.78 -10.71
C VAL A 92 8.38 -11.45 -12.17
N ALA A 93 9.18 -12.04 -13.05
CA ALA A 93 9.02 -11.88 -14.50
C ALA A 93 9.21 -13.23 -15.20
N PRO A 94 8.46 -13.49 -16.29
CA PRO A 94 8.73 -14.63 -17.17
C PRO A 94 10.16 -14.59 -17.71
N ALA A 95 10.70 -15.73 -18.12
CA ALA A 95 12.08 -15.85 -18.61
C ALA A 95 12.38 -14.88 -19.77
N ARG A 96 11.41 -14.61 -20.65
CA ARG A 96 11.54 -13.66 -21.77
C ARG A 96 11.68 -12.20 -21.32
N ASP A 97 11.20 -11.85 -20.13
CA ASP A 97 11.12 -10.48 -19.62
C ASP A 97 12.17 -10.20 -18.53
N MET A 98 13.19 -11.04 -18.40
CA MET A 98 14.25 -10.89 -17.39
C MET A 98 15.06 -9.60 -17.54
N THR A 99 15.10 -9.02 -18.73
CA THR A 99 15.74 -7.72 -18.96
C THR A 99 14.97 -6.60 -18.24
N GLU A 100 13.65 -6.66 -18.25
CA GLU A 100 12.79 -5.71 -17.54
C GLU A 100 12.92 -5.86 -16.04
N LEU A 101 12.99 -7.08 -15.53
CA LEU A 101 13.22 -7.31 -14.09
C LEU A 101 14.56 -6.72 -13.64
N ARG A 102 15.62 -6.87 -14.45
CA ARG A 102 16.93 -6.26 -14.18
C ARG A 102 16.89 -4.73 -14.27
N ARG A 103 16.12 -4.18 -15.20
CA ARG A 103 15.90 -2.73 -15.32
C ARG A 103 15.19 -2.23 -14.06
N PHE A 104 14.10 -2.86 -13.67
CA PHE A 104 13.34 -2.55 -12.46
C PHE A 104 14.23 -2.59 -11.20
N ALA A 105 15.08 -3.62 -11.07
CA ALA A 105 16.02 -3.72 -9.95
C ALA A 105 17.03 -2.55 -9.88
N ARG A 106 17.40 -1.97 -11.02
CA ARG A 106 18.29 -0.79 -11.03
C ARG A 106 17.58 0.53 -10.71
N MET A 107 16.28 0.57 -10.91
CA MET A 107 15.45 1.77 -10.70
C MET A 107 14.79 1.79 -9.32
N THR A 108 14.84 0.68 -8.60
CA THR A 108 14.23 0.53 -7.27
C THR A 108 15.29 0.14 -6.23
N GLU A 109 14.96 0.32 -4.97
CA GLU A 109 15.79 -0.06 -3.84
C GLU A 109 14.99 -0.81 -2.79
N GLY A 110 15.61 -1.26 -1.69
CA GLY A 110 14.92 -1.96 -0.60
C GLY A 110 14.59 -3.42 -0.90
N HIS A 111 15.05 -3.95 -2.02
CA HIS A 111 14.84 -5.36 -2.41
C HIS A 111 16.09 -6.22 -2.22
N ARG A 112 15.89 -7.53 -2.23
CA ARG A 112 16.91 -8.54 -2.48
C ARG A 112 16.52 -9.42 -3.65
N SER A 113 17.50 -9.90 -4.42
CA SER A 113 17.25 -10.92 -5.46
C SER A 113 16.91 -12.25 -4.81
N VAL A 114 15.97 -12.96 -5.40
CA VAL A 114 15.54 -14.28 -4.96
C VAL A 114 15.53 -15.25 -6.15
N ASP A 115 15.87 -16.50 -5.89
CA ASP A 115 15.86 -17.58 -6.86
C ASP A 115 14.51 -18.32 -6.87
N GLN A 116 14.39 -19.31 -7.76
CA GLN A 116 13.20 -20.13 -7.92
C GLN A 116 12.78 -20.84 -6.63
N GLN A 117 13.75 -21.36 -5.85
CA GLN A 117 13.46 -22.06 -4.61
C GLN A 117 12.85 -21.08 -3.60
N THR A 118 13.49 -19.94 -3.39
CA THR A 118 13.02 -18.90 -2.47
C THR A 118 11.65 -18.34 -2.88
N ILE A 119 11.40 -18.20 -4.19
CA ILE A 119 10.07 -17.79 -4.69
C ILE A 119 9.01 -18.81 -4.25
N GLY A 120 9.26 -20.10 -4.40
CA GLY A 120 8.32 -21.15 -3.98
C GLY A 120 8.13 -21.24 -2.47
N GLU A 121 9.14 -20.87 -1.67
CA GLU A 121 9.03 -20.78 -0.21
C GLU A 121 8.19 -19.56 0.24
N LEU A 122 8.35 -18.42 -0.45
CA LEU A 122 7.60 -17.20 -0.18
C LEU A 122 6.14 -17.29 -0.64
N GLU A 123 5.91 -17.86 -1.82
CA GLU A 123 4.61 -17.99 -2.45
C GLU A 123 4.50 -19.39 -3.14
N PRO A 124 3.95 -20.37 -2.45
CA PRO A 124 3.88 -21.75 -2.95
C PRO A 124 3.16 -21.92 -4.29
N ASP A 125 2.17 -21.06 -4.59
CA ASP A 125 1.44 -21.06 -5.87
C ASP A 125 2.31 -20.63 -7.05
N LEU A 126 3.48 -20.05 -6.81
CA LEU A 126 4.46 -19.66 -7.82
C LEU A 126 5.63 -20.65 -7.94
N ALA A 127 5.62 -21.74 -7.17
CA ALA A 127 6.70 -22.72 -7.17
C ALA A 127 6.95 -23.27 -8.59
N GLY A 128 8.20 -23.22 -9.03
CA GLY A 128 8.62 -23.70 -10.35
C GLY A 128 8.25 -22.82 -11.55
N ARG A 129 7.51 -21.74 -11.34
CA ARG A 129 7.00 -20.89 -12.44
C ARG A 129 7.97 -19.79 -12.86
N PHE A 130 8.81 -19.30 -11.96
CA PHE A 130 9.73 -18.19 -12.18
C PHE A 130 11.13 -18.56 -11.70
N GLY A 131 12.15 -18.26 -12.52
CA GLY A 131 13.55 -18.59 -12.19
C GLY A 131 14.23 -17.58 -11.28
N ALA A 132 13.72 -16.35 -11.23
CA ALA A 132 14.26 -15.28 -10.39
C ALA A 132 13.20 -14.21 -10.10
N GLY A 133 13.40 -13.46 -9.03
CA GLY A 133 12.53 -12.37 -8.62
C GLY A 133 13.27 -11.36 -7.73
N LEU A 134 12.52 -10.33 -7.32
CA LEU A 134 12.96 -9.33 -6.34
C LEU A 134 11.97 -9.36 -5.18
N PHE A 135 12.48 -9.46 -3.97
CA PHE A 135 11.67 -9.45 -2.76
C PHE A 135 11.93 -8.19 -1.94
N PHE A 136 10.88 -7.46 -1.65
CA PHE A 136 10.87 -6.23 -0.86
C PHE A 136 10.32 -6.53 0.54
N PRO A 137 11.14 -6.87 1.52
CA PRO A 137 10.69 -7.46 2.79
C PRO A 137 9.88 -6.52 3.68
N THR A 138 10.03 -5.22 3.49
CA THR A 138 9.40 -4.19 4.34
C THR A 138 8.07 -3.67 3.79
N GLU A 139 7.69 -4.07 2.60
CA GLU A 139 6.40 -3.71 2.02
C GLU A 139 5.26 -4.57 2.57
N GLY A 140 4.03 -4.14 2.33
CA GLY A 140 2.87 -4.83 2.87
C GLY A 140 1.58 -4.51 2.11
N HIS A 141 0.47 -4.89 2.70
CA HIS A 141 -0.86 -4.59 2.18
C HIS A 141 -1.88 -4.48 3.33
N VAL A 142 -3.02 -3.90 3.02
CA VAL A 142 -4.20 -3.89 3.87
C VAL A 142 -5.36 -4.60 3.19
N SER A 143 -6.31 -5.13 3.96
CA SER A 143 -7.57 -5.60 3.37
C SER A 143 -8.46 -4.40 3.03
N THR A 144 -9.08 -4.43 1.87
CA THR A 144 -10.08 -3.44 1.45
C THR A 144 -11.51 -3.85 1.83
N ARG A 145 -11.65 -4.97 2.54
CA ARG A 145 -12.93 -5.57 2.98
C ARG A 145 -12.85 -6.07 4.39
#